data_4d772c9edb15d399b386d0df477c16e6
#
_entry.id   4d772c9edb15d399b386d0df477c16e6
#
_cell.length_a   1.000
_cell.length_b   1.000
_cell.length_c   1.000
_cell.angle_alpha   90.00
_cell.angle_beta   90.00
_cell.angle_gamma   90.00
#
_symmetry.space_group_name_H-M   'P 1'
#
loop_
_entity.id
_entity.type
_entity.pdbx_description
1 polymer ?
#
loop_
_entity_poly.entity_id
_entity_poly.type
_entity_poly.pdbx_seq_one_letter_code
_entity_poly.pdbx_strand_id
1 'polypeptide(L)'
;VRARSALFDVYGGHLRQRGGAATIAALLRLLEPLGFAAPAVRTAVSRTVRQGWLTPVRLAEGPGYALTPRAERRLDEAAARIYRTRPSTWDGRWHLVLLVSTPGRAERERLTGSLRLLGYGSLNPTTWVALRPAAELADVLAAEGVTARTFHAEHDGDDAELAATAWDLHALGRDYADFVAEWRPVMSAVDGDCPAEAFAASQRLLHAWRKFLFRDPGLPTQLLPPDWPGLAAAEFFDHHTARLADPANEFVDDCLAGASAASTA
;
A
#
# COMPACT_ATOMS: atom_id res chain seq x y z
N VAL A 1 11.26 7.27 6.61
CA VAL A 1 10.24 7.62 5.60
C VAL A 1 10.79 8.71 4.69
N ARG A 2 10.47 8.67 3.38
CA ARG A 2 10.82 9.76 2.44
C ARG A 2 9.63 10.70 2.28
N ALA A 3 9.85 12.02 2.18
CA ALA A 3 8.78 13.01 2.04
C ALA A 3 7.75 12.68 0.94
N ARG A 4 8.19 12.11 -0.19
CA ARG A 4 7.28 11.66 -1.26
C ARG A 4 6.35 10.53 -0.81
N SER A 5 6.87 9.54 -0.09
CA SER A 5 6.05 8.43 0.42
C SER A 5 5.03 8.94 1.44
N ALA A 6 5.47 9.80 2.37
CA ALA A 6 4.57 10.43 3.34
C ALA A 6 3.46 11.25 2.66
N LEU A 7 3.80 12.00 1.59
CA LEU A 7 2.82 12.73 0.81
C LEU A 7 1.75 11.80 0.22
N PHE A 8 2.14 10.65 -0.34
CA PHE A 8 1.20 9.65 -0.83
C PHE A 8 0.35 9.03 0.28
N ASP A 9 0.95 8.80 1.47
CA ASP A 9 0.22 8.26 2.61
C ASP A 9 -0.85 9.23 3.11
N VAL A 10 -0.54 10.54 3.16
CA VAL A 10 -1.50 11.60 3.51
C VAL A 10 -2.63 11.69 2.48
N TYR A 11 -2.32 11.69 1.19
CA TYR A 11 -3.36 11.71 0.17
C TYR A 11 -4.23 10.45 0.21
N GLY A 12 -3.64 9.26 0.34
CA GLY A 12 -4.36 8.00 0.36
C GLY A 12 -5.20 7.78 1.62
N GLY A 13 -4.67 8.15 2.79
CA GLY A 13 -5.32 7.93 4.08
C GLY A 13 -6.37 8.98 4.44
N HIS A 14 -6.16 10.23 4.06
CA HIS A 14 -6.98 11.35 4.55
C HIS A 14 -7.57 12.23 3.45
N LEU A 15 -6.76 12.71 2.49
CA LEU A 15 -7.21 13.71 1.53
C LEU A 15 -8.15 13.13 0.47
N ARG A 16 -7.98 11.87 0.08
CA ARG A 16 -8.82 11.19 -0.90
C ARG A 16 -10.31 11.24 -0.55
N GLN A 17 -10.64 11.06 0.72
CA GLN A 17 -12.01 11.13 1.22
C GLN A 17 -12.52 12.56 1.43
N ARG A 18 -11.64 13.56 1.26
CA ARG A 18 -11.89 15.00 1.41
C ARG A 18 -11.73 15.76 0.09
N GLY A 19 -12.12 15.14 -1.02
CA GLY A 19 -12.06 15.75 -2.36
C GLY A 19 -10.69 15.65 -3.06
N GLY A 20 -9.71 14.94 -2.47
CA GLY A 20 -8.45 14.61 -3.13
C GLY A 20 -7.52 15.81 -3.40
N ALA A 21 -7.77 16.96 -2.78
CA ALA A 21 -7.00 18.17 -3.01
C ALA A 21 -6.61 18.87 -1.70
N ALA A 22 -5.47 19.57 -1.70
CA ALA A 22 -5.03 20.38 -0.57
C ALA A 22 -4.15 21.54 -1.04
N THR A 23 -4.17 22.67 -0.30
CA THR A 23 -3.24 23.78 -0.53
C THR A 23 -1.83 23.39 -0.15
N ILE A 24 -0.83 24.09 -0.72
CA ILE A 24 0.56 23.88 -0.30
C ILE A 24 0.77 24.19 1.19
N ALA A 25 0.03 25.17 1.73
CA ALA A 25 0.10 25.53 3.16
C ALA A 25 -0.42 24.37 4.04
N ALA A 26 -1.54 23.77 3.68
CA ALA A 26 -2.06 22.60 4.39
C ALA A 26 -1.08 21.39 4.31
N LEU A 27 -0.52 21.11 3.14
CA LEU A 27 0.47 20.03 2.97
C LEU A 27 1.72 20.24 3.82
N LEU A 28 2.18 21.49 3.97
CA LEU A 28 3.30 21.79 4.85
C LEU A 28 2.98 21.48 6.30
N ARG A 29 1.80 21.90 6.80
CA ARG A 29 1.35 21.62 8.18
C ARG A 29 1.14 20.11 8.43
N LEU A 30 0.53 19.41 7.48
CA LEU A 30 0.30 17.96 7.59
C LEU A 30 1.61 17.15 7.65
N LEU A 31 2.66 17.61 6.98
CA LEU A 31 3.91 16.86 6.92
C LEU A 31 4.94 17.29 7.99
N GLU A 32 4.70 18.40 8.70
CA GLU A 32 5.55 18.87 9.79
C GLU A 32 5.66 17.89 10.96
N PRO A 33 4.56 17.31 11.52
CA PRO A 33 4.63 16.34 12.63
C PRO A 33 5.34 15.03 12.24
N LEU A 34 5.48 14.78 10.93
CA LEU A 34 6.24 13.66 10.40
C LEU A 34 7.75 13.96 10.29
N GLY A 35 8.18 15.19 10.62
CA GLY A 35 9.56 15.63 10.60
C GLY A 35 10.05 16.15 9.24
N PHE A 36 9.16 16.55 8.34
CA PHE A 36 9.56 17.08 7.03
C PHE A 36 9.59 18.60 7.00
N ALA A 37 10.76 19.16 6.73
CA ALA A 37 10.93 20.59 6.51
C ALA A 37 10.27 21.04 5.20
N ALA A 38 9.82 22.30 5.16
CA ALA A 38 9.12 22.89 4.02
C ALA A 38 9.81 22.71 2.65
N PRO A 39 11.14 22.86 2.49
CA PRO A 39 11.82 22.62 1.21
C PRO A 39 11.69 21.17 0.72
N ALA A 40 11.74 20.18 1.64
CA ALA A 40 11.58 18.76 1.31
C ALA A 40 10.17 18.46 0.81
N VAL A 41 9.15 19.04 1.46
CA VAL A 41 7.75 18.90 1.05
C VAL A 41 7.53 19.51 -0.34
N ARG A 42 7.97 20.75 -0.58
CA ARG A 42 7.85 21.40 -1.89
C ARG A 42 8.53 20.61 -3.01
N THR A 43 9.71 20.06 -2.73
CA THR A 43 10.42 19.18 -3.67
C THR A 43 9.65 17.90 -3.95
N ALA A 44 9.06 17.28 -2.92
CA ALA A 44 8.24 16.07 -3.07
C ALA A 44 7.01 16.36 -3.93
N VAL A 45 6.27 17.44 -3.66
CA VAL A 45 5.12 17.88 -4.46
C VAL A 45 5.51 18.11 -5.92
N SER A 46 6.56 18.89 -6.18
CA SER A 46 7.03 19.17 -7.56
C SER A 46 7.38 17.89 -8.33
N ARG A 47 8.05 16.94 -7.69
CA ARG A 47 8.37 15.63 -8.30
C ARG A 47 7.11 14.82 -8.58
N THR A 48 6.14 14.83 -7.67
CA THR A 48 4.89 14.09 -7.81
C THR A 48 4.02 14.66 -8.94
N VAL A 49 4.02 16.00 -9.12
CA VAL A 49 3.40 16.68 -10.27
C VAL A 49 4.06 16.26 -11.58
N ARG A 50 5.39 16.32 -11.67
CA ARG A 50 6.12 15.90 -12.88
C ARG A 50 5.90 14.43 -13.27
N GLN A 51 5.58 13.58 -12.32
CA GLN A 51 5.27 12.17 -12.54
C GLN A 51 3.78 11.92 -12.88
N GLY A 52 2.96 12.97 -12.94
CA GLY A 52 1.55 12.88 -13.30
C GLY A 52 0.66 12.25 -12.21
N TRP A 53 1.10 12.32 -10.94
CA TRP A 53 0.30 11.86 -9.81
C TRP A 53 -0.54 12.98 -9.18
N LEU A 54 -0.03 14.20 -9.20
CA LEU A 54 -0.72 15.41 -8.77
C LEU A 54 -0.81 16.39 -9.92
N THR A 55 -1.85 17.23 -9.89
CA THR A 55 -2.04 18.35 -10.80
C THR A 55 -2.22 19.64 -10.00
N PRO A 56 -1.61 20.77 -10.43
CA PRO A 56 -1.87 22.07 -9.80
C PRO A 56 -3.34 22.45 -9.96
N VAL A 57 -3.93 22.97 -8.89
CA VAL A 57 -5.31 23.47 -8.86
C VAL A 57 -5.37 24.77 -8.08
N ARG A 58 -6.41 25.57 -8.34
CA ARG A 58 -6.73 26.74 -7.51
C ARG A 58 -7.91 26.39 -6.62
N LEU A 59 -7.66 26.37 -5.32
CA LEU A 59 -8.68 26.16 -4.29
C LEU A 59 -9.13 27.54 -3.75
N ALA A 60 -10.23 27.58 -3.02
CA ALA A 60 -10.73 28.80 -2.41
C ALA A 60 -9.67 29.46 -1.50
N GLU A 61 -8.91 28.64 -0.79
CA GLU A 61 -7.87 29.04 0.16
C GLU A 61 -6.51 29.31 -0.51
N GLY A 62 -6.41 29.20 -1.83
CA GLY A 62 -5.17 29.50 -2.56
C GLY A 62 -4.67 28.39 -3.49
N PRO A 63 -3.40 28.46 -3.90
CA PRO A 63 -2.81 27.47 -4.79
C PRO A 63 -2.67 26.12 -4.09
N GLY A 64 -3.08 25.05 -4.76
CA GLY A 64 -3.08 23.69 -4.23
C GLY A 64 -2.76 22.65 -5.28
N TYR A 65 -2.90 21.40 -4.88
CA TYR A 65 -2.64 20.23 -5.69
C TYR A 65 -3.72 19.18 -5.47
N ALA A 66 -4.25 18.63 -6.56
CA ALA A 66 -5.24 17.56 -6.55
C ALA A 66 -4.65 16.26 -7.09
N LEU A 67 -5.21 15.14 -6.68
CA LEU A 67 -4.93 13.85 -7.28
C LEU A 67 -5.34 13.86 -8.76
N THR A 68 -4.54 13.22 -9.61
CA THR A 68 -5.00 12.91 -10.98
C THR A 68 -5.92 11.67 -10.95
N PRO A 69 -6.80 11.47 -11.94
CA PRO A 69 -7.64 10.26 -12.01
C PRO A 69 -6.84 8.95 -11.97
N ARG A 70 -5.62 8.96 -12.49
CA ARG A 70 -4.68 7.83 -12.39
C ARG A 70 -4.25 7.59 -10.94
N ALA A 71 -3.95 8.66 -10.21
CA ALA A 71 -3.52 8.58 -8.82
C ALA A 71 -4.68 8.10 -7.92
N GLU A 72 -5.89 8.60 -8.14
CA GLU A 72 -7.09 8.20 -7.41
C GLU A 72 -7.31 6.68 -7.52
N ARG A 73 -7.40 6.16 -8.75
CA ARG A 73 -7.56 4.71 -8.97
C ARG A 73 -6.50 3.89 -8.25
N ARG A 74 -5.22 4.31 -8.34
CA ARG A 74 -4.13 3.58 -7.70
C ARG A 74 -4.18 3.61 -6.18
N LEU A 75 -4.61 4.73 -5.60
CA LEU A 75 -4.82 4.84 -4.15
C LEU A 75 -6.05 4.07 -3.69
N ASP A 76 -7.11 3.99 -4.49
CA ASP A 76 -8.30 3.17 -4.20
C ASP A 76 -7.95 1.67 -4.17
N GLU A 77 -7.19 1.21 -5.15
CA GLU A 77 -6.68 -0.16 -5.19
C GLU A 77 -5.80 -0.49 -3.97
N ALA A 78 -4.89 0.43 -3.63
CA ALA A 78 -4.02 0.28 -2.47
C ALA A 78 -4.83 0.27 -1.17
N ALA A 79 -5.79 1.18 -1.00
CA ALA A 79 -6.65 1.24 0.17
C ALA A 79 -7.48 -0.04 0.34
N ALA A 80 -8.04 -0.57 -0.74
CA ALA A 80 -8.79 -1.82 -0.70
C ALA A 80 -7.95 -3.01 -0.19
N ARG A 81 -6.65 -3.01 -0.50
CA ARG A 81 -5.70 -4.02 0.02
C ARG A 81 -5.28 -3.73 1.46
N ILE A 82 -4.95 -2.47 1.79
CA ILE A 82 -4.55 -2.06 3.16
C ILE A 82 -5.63 -2.41 4.18
N TYR A 83 -6.85 -2.04 3.89
CA TYR A 83 -7.97 -2.21 4.81
C TYR A 83 -8.77 -3.49 4.57
N ARG A 84 -8.28 -4.37 3.70
CA ARG A 84 -8.89 -5.68 3.41
C ARG A 84 -10.40 -5.59 3.12
N THR A 85 -10.81 -4.51 2.45
CA THR A 85 -12.22 -4.22 2.15
C THR A 85 -12.79 -5.10 1.05
N ARG A 86 -11.95 -5.88 0.33
CA ARG A 86 -12.40 -6.87 -0.64
C ARG A 86 -12.37 -8.26 0.00
N PRO A 87 -13.50 -9.00 -0.03
CA PRO A 87 -13.52 -10.38 0.47
C PRO A 87 -12.51 -11.23 -0.29
N SER A 88 -11.72 -11.98 0.44
CA SER A 88 -10.84 -13.00 -0.13
C SER A 88 -11.62 -14.29 -0.38
N THR A 89 -12.61 -14.25 -1.29
CA THR A 89 -13.25 -15.49 -1.75
C THR A 89 -12.36 -16.14 -2.80
N TRP A 90 -12.00 -17.39 -2.58
CA TRP A 90 -11.28 -18.23 -3.52
C TRP A 90 -12.19 -19.38 -3.95
N ASP A 91 -12.23 -19.65 -5.24
CA ASP A 91 -13.11 -20.66 -5.85
C ASP A 91 -12.50 -22.06 -5.96
N GLY A 92 -11.32 -22.25 -5.35
CA GLY A 92 -10.57 -23.53 -5.44
C GLY A 92 -9.70 -23.63 -6.69
N ARG A 93 -9.62 -22.58 -7.50
CA ARG A 93 -8.85 -22.60 -8.75
C ARG A 93 -7.65 -21.67 -8.69
N TRP A 94 -6.56 -22.17 -9.24
CA TRP A 94 -5.32 -21.42 -9.40
C TRP A 94 -5.23 -20.81 -10.79
N HIS A 95 -4.79 -19.57 -10.87
CA HIS A 95 -4.37 -18.99 -12.13
C HIS A 95 -2.88 -19.30 -12.33
N LEU A 96 -2.58 -20.17 -13.30
CA LEU A 96 -1.22 -20.57 -13.66
C LEU A 96 -0.71 -19.74 -14.81
N VAL A 97 0.58 -19.40 -14.75
CA VAL A 97 1.33 -18.75 -15.83
C VAL A 97 2.54 -19.65 -16.13
N LEU A 98 2.56 -20.19 -17.36
CA LEU A 98 3.66 -21.00 -17.87
C LEU A 98 4.46 -20.17 -18.88
N LEU A 99 5.70 -19.83 -18.55
CA LEU A 99 6.59 -19.14 -19.46
C LEU A 99 7.05 -20.12 -20.57
N VAL A 100 6.76 -19.75 -21.81
CA VAL A 100 7.12 -20.54 -23.00
C VAL A 100 8.53 -20.21 -23.45
N SER A 101 8.92 -18.92 -23.35
CA SER A 101 10.27 -18.45 -23.66
C SER A 101 11.11 -18.38 -22.40
N THR A 102 12.40 -18.71 -22.51
CA THR A 102 13.34 -18.58 -21.39
C THR A 102 13.98 -17.20 -21.45
N PRO A 103 13.62 -16.25 -20.59
CA PRO A 103 14.23 -14.93 -20.58
C PRO A 103 15.69 -15.00 -20.14
N GLY A 104 16.51 -14.05 -20.57
CA GLY A 104 17.87 -13.84 -20.09
C GLY A 104 17.88 -13.53 -18.57
N ARG A 105 19.06 -13.52 -17.96
CA ARG A 105 19.19 -13.37 -16.50
C ARG A 105 18.57 -12.04 -16.01
N ALA A 106 18.89 -10.92 -16.66
CA ALA A 106 18.41 -9.60 -16.24
C ALA A 106 16.89 -9.46 -16.46
N GLU A 107 16.35 -9.98 -17.59
CA GLU A 107 14.91 -10.00 -17.87
C GLU A 107 14.17 -10.88 -16.85
N ARG A 108 14.74 -12.03 -16.48
CA ARG A 108 14.19 -12.93 -15.47
C ARG A 108 14.11 -12.26 -14.10
N GLU A 109 15.14 -11.54 -13.68
CA GLU A 109 15.15 -10.82 -12.39
C GLU A 109 14.04 -9.74 -12.37
N ARG A 110 13.88 -8.96 -13.46
CA ARG A 110 12.82 -7.95 -13.57
C ARG A 110 11.43 -8.58 -13.61
N LEU A 111 11.25 -9.62 -14.43
CA LEU A 111 9.99 -10.36 -14.55
C LEU A 111 9.58 -10.97 -13.20
N THR A 112 10.52 -11.61 -12.48
CA THR A 112 10.29 -12.15 -11.15
C THR A 112 9.81 -11.07 -10.18
N GLY A 113 10.45 -9.90 -10.16
CA GLY A 113 10.02 -8.77 -9.34
C GLY A 113 8.62 -8.29 -9.69
N SER A 114 8.32 -8.17 -10.99
CA SER A 114 7.01 -7.72 -11.48
C SER A 114 5.90 -8.74 -11.18
N LEU A 115 6.14 -10.03 -11.41
CA LEU A 115 5.16 -11.08 -11.10
C LEU A 115 4.86 -11.16 -9.59
N ARG A 116 5.88 -11.07 -8.73
CA ARG A 116 5.69 -11.01 -7.28
C ARG A 116 4.87 -9.78 -6.86
N LEU A 117 5.12 -8.62 -7.47
CA LEU A 117 4.34 -7.40 -7.22
C LEU A 117 2.87 -7.58 -7.60
N LEU A 118 2.57 -8.36 -8.64
CA LEU A 118 1.22 -8.73 -9.05
C LEU A 118 0.59 -9.83 -8.18
N GLY A 119 1.32 -10.35 -7.17
CA GLY A 119 0.85 -11.37 -6.25
C GLY A 119 1.08 -12.82 -6.70
N TYR A 120 1.86 -13.04 -7.76
CA TYR A 120 2.20 -14.39 -8.20
C TYR A 120 3.30 -15.01 -7.34
N GLY A 121 3.11 -16.27 -6.94
CA GLY A 121 4.12 -17.13 -6.36
C GLY A 121 4.80 -18.00 -7.42
N SER A 122 6.04 -18.37 -7.17
CA SER A 122 6.82 -19.19 -8.11
C SER A 122 6.88 -20.63 -7.66
N LEU A 123 6.38 -21.56 -8.45
CA LEU A 123 6.57 -23.01 -8.24
C LEU A 123 7.93 -23.49 -8.75
N ASN A 124 8.39 -22.87 -9.83
CA ASN A 124 9.71 -23.08 -10.44
C ASN A 124 10.03 -21.88 -11.35
N PRO A 125 11.23 -21.82 -11.97
CA PRO A 125 11.63 -20.67 -12.77
C PRO A 125 10.69 -20.29 -13.94
N THR A 126 9.86 -21.22 -14.41
CA THR A 126 8.96 -21.03 -15.54
C THR A 126 7.48 -21.14 -15.20
N THR A 127 7.13 -21.54 -13.97
CA THR A 127 5.74 -21.75 -13.57
C THR A 127 5.40 -20.87 -12.37
N TRP A 128 4.35 -20.07 -12.56
CA TRP A 128 3.88 -19.12 -11.56
C TRP A 128 2.40 -19.34 -11.28
N VAL A 129 1.99 -19.11 -10.05
CA VAL A 129 0.60 -19.29 -9.61
C VAL A 129 0.11 -18.06 -8.86
N ALA A 130 -1.19 -17.79 -8.98
CA ALA A 130 -1.90 -16.78 -8.20
C ALA A 130 -3.34 -17.25 -7.96
N LEU A 131 -4.02 -16.63 -7.00
CA LEU A 131 -5.44 -16.89 -6.75
C LEU A 131 -6.35 -16.40 -7.89
N ARG A 132 -5.89 -15.35 -8.59
CA ARG A 132 -6.65 -14.67 -9.66
C ARG A 132 -5.69 -14.08 -10.69
N PRO A 133 -6.15 -13.91 -11.95
CA PRO A 133 -5.38 -13.18 -12.95
C PRO A 133 -5.22 -11.71 -12.52
N ALA A 134 -3.99 -11.19 -12.65
CA ALA A 134 -3.75 -9.75 -12.55
C ALA A 134 -4.02 -9.08 -13.89
N ALA A 135 -4.70 -7.93 -13.87
CA ALA A 135 -5.04 -7.18 -15.08
C ALA A 135 -3.78 -6.75 -15.87
N GLU A 136 -2.71 -6.43 -15.16
CA GLU A 136 -1.45 -5.93 -15.72
C GLU A 136 -0.51 -7.06 -16.21
N LEU A 137 -0.90 -8.34 -16.08
CA LEU A 137 -0.03 -9.47 -16.44
C LEU A 137 0.43 -9.40 -17.89
N ALA A 138 -0.48 -9.11 -18.83
CA ALA A 138 -0.17 -9.04 -20.24
C ALA A 138 0.86 -7.95 -20.55
N ASP A 139 0.71 -6.78 -19.93
CA ASP A 139 1.63 -5.64 -20.10
C ASP A 139 3.02 -5.96 -19.52
N VAL A 140 3.07 -6.63 -18.37
CA VAL A 140 4.32 -7.07 -17.74
C VAL A 140 5.07 -8.08 -18.62
N LEU A 141 4.37 -9.07 -19.16
CA LEU A 141 4.98 -10.06 -20.05
C LEU A 141 5.49 -9.42 -21.35
N ALA A 142 4.70 -8.53 -21.94
CA ALA A 142 5.07 -7.81 -23.16
C ALA A 142 6.28 -6.89 -22.94
N ALA A 143 6.35 -6.18 -21.81
CA ALA A 143 7.49 -5.30 -21.49
C ALA A 143 8.82 -6.05 -21.36
N GLU A 144 8.80 -7.30 -20.95
CA GLU A 144 9.99 -8.15 -20.84
C GLU A 144 10.18 -9.06 -22.07
N GLY A 145 9.34 -8.93 -23.11
CA GLY A 145 9.42 -9.74 -24.32
C GLY A 145 9.20 -11.24 -24.11
N VAL A 146 8.46 -11.60 -23.05
CA VAL A 146 8.25 -12.98 -22.65
C VAL A 146 6.88 -13.48 -23.10
N THR A 147 6.86 -14.66 -23.70
CA THR A 147 5.62 -15.36 -24.08
C THR A 147 5.22 -16.34 -22.96
N ALA A 148 3.95 -16.33 -22.58
CA ALA A 148 3.41 -17.25 -21.59
C ALA A 148 2.08 -17.85 -22.05
N ARG A 149 1.72 -18.98 -21.45
CA ARG A 149 0.38 -19.56 -21.50
C ARG A 149 -0.24 -19.45 -20.12
N THR A 150 -1.52 -19.14 -20.06
CA THR A 150 -2.24 -19.02 -18.79
C THR A 150 -3.37 -20.03 -18.73
N PHE A 151 -3.64 -20.53 -17.54
CA PHE A 151 -4.66 -21.51 -17.28
C PHE A 151 -5.36 -21.18 -15.96
N HIS A 152 -6.62 -21.57 -15.87
CA HIS A 152 -7.31 -21.75 -14.60
C HIS A 152 -7.40 -23.26 -14.33
N ALA A 153 -6.83 -23.73 -13.25
CA ALA A 153 -6.74 -25.16 -12.93
C ALA A 153 -7.04 -25.42 -11.45
N GLU A 154 -7.62 -26.55 -11.19
CA GLU A 154 -7.72 -27.16 -9.86
C GLU A 154 -6.44 -27.95 -9.59
N HIS A 155 -6.05 -28.06 -8.33
CA HIS A 155 -4.92 -28.83 -7.90
C HIS A 155 -5.43 -30.10 -7.20
N ASP A 156 -4.96 -31.27 -7.64
CA ASP A 156 -5.39 -32.57 -7.10
C ASP A 156 -4.74 -32.93 -5.75
N GLY A 157 -3.89 -32.03 -5.21
CA GLY A 157 -3.17 -32.24 -3.95
C GLY A 157 -3.61 -31.28 -2.84
N ASP A 158 -2.72 -31.11 -1.85
CA ASP A 158 -2.91 -30.14 -0.78
C ASP A 158 -2.58 -28.71 -1.28
N ASP A 159 -3.59 -27.87 -1.38
CA ASP A 159 -3.45 -26.47 -1.80
C ASP A 159 -2.64 -25.62 -0.82
N ALA A 160 -2.64 -25.94 0.47
CA ALA A 160 -1.80 -25.26 1.45
C ALA A 160 -0.32 -25.58 1.25
N GLU A 161 0.03 -26.82 0.89
CA GLU A 161 1.39 -27.22 0.53
C GLU A 161 1.84 -26.53 -0.77
N LEU A 162 0.95 -26.43 -1.77
CA LEU A 162 1.21 -25.69 -3.00
C LEU A 162 1.48 -24.20 -2.69
N ALA A 163 0.68 -23.59 -1.84
CA ALA A 163 0.87 -22.20 -1.41
C ALA A 163 2.21 -22.02 -0.68
N ALA A 164 2.56 -22.90 0.25
CA ALA A 164 3.83 -22.86 0.97
C ALA A 164 5.05 -23.06 0.06
N THR A 165 4.88 -23.77 -1.06
CA THR A 165 5.91 -23.91 -2.10
C THR A 165 6.05 -22.64 -2.93
N ALA A 166 4.93 -22.01 -3.29
CA ALA A 166 4.92 -20.85 -4.19
C ALA A 166 5.37 -19.54 -3.51
N TRP A 167 5.10 -19.39 -2.21
CA TRP A 167 5.44 -18.20 -1.43
C TRP A 167 6.24 -18.57 -0.18
N ASP A 168 7.20 -17.75 0.19
CA ASP A 168 7.91 -17.89 1.48
C ASP A 168 7.01 -17.37 2.62
N LEU A 169 6.00 -18.17 2.97
CA LEU A 169 5.05 -17.85 4.04
C LEU A 169 5.74 -17.77 5.41
N HIS A 170 6.82 -18.52 5.64
CA HIS A 170 7.59 -18.44 6.87
C HIS A 170 8.27 -17.08 7.04
N ALA A 171 8.91 -16.54 5.99
CA ALA A 171 9.51 -15.22 6.05
C ALA A 171 8.44 -14.14 6.21
N LEU A 172 7.31 -14.25 5.51
CA LEU A 172 6.22 -13.31 5.64
C LEU A 172 5.60 -13.33 7.05
N GLY A 173 5.42 -14.52 7.64
CA GLY A 173 4.93 -14.68 9.02
C GLY A 173 5.87 -14.03 10.05
N ARG A 174 7.21 -14.22 9.90
CA ARG A 174 8.19 -13.51 10.75
C ARG A 174 8.08 -12.00 10.60
N ASP A 175 7.96 -11.48 9.38
CA ASP A 175 7.80 -10.04 9.17
C ASP A 175 6.56 -9.46 9.85
N TYR A 176 5.45 -10.21 9.91
CA TYR A 176 4.25 -9.81 10.64
C TYR A 176 4.48 -9.82 12.16
N ALA A 177 5.13 -10.85 12.68
CA ALA A 177 5.47 -10.92 14.11
C ALA A 177 6.41 -9.79 14.52
N ASP A 178 7.45 -9.53 13.72
CA ASP A 178 8.41 -8.44 13.93
C ASP A 178 7.72 -7.07 13.87
N PHE A 179 6.78 -6.88 12.96
CA PHE A 179 5.97 -5.66 12.89
C PHE A 179 5.21 -5.41 14.20
N VAL A 180 4.54 -6.41 14.75
CA VAL A 180 3.81 -6.25 16.00
C VAL A 180 4.77 -5.98 17.16
N ALA A 181 5.90 -6.69 17.23
CA ALA A 181 6.90 -6.52 18.29
C ALA A 181 7.51 -5.11 18.27
N GLU A 182 7.84 -4.58 17.10
CA GLU A 182 8.39 -3.24 16.89
C GLU A 182 7.38 -2.15 17.27
N TRP A 183 6.13 -2.31 16.83
CA TRP A 183 5.14 -1.23 16.94
C TRP A 183 4.34 -1.24 18.23
N ARG A 184 4.27 -2.34 18.95
CA ARG A 184 3.54 -2.42 20.23
C ARG A 184 4.00 -1.37 21.27
N PRO A 185 5.29 -1.25 21.60
CA PRO A 185 5.75 -0.22 22.53
C PRO A 185 5.52 1.21 22.02
N VAL A 186 5.69 1.42 20.70
CA VAL A 186 5.46 2.74 20.08
C VAL A 186 3.99 3.15 20.21
N MET A 187 3.07 2.26 19.86
CA MET A 187 1.63 2.56 19.93
C MET A 187 1.11 2.68 21.37
N SER A 188 1.72 1.99 22.33
CA SER A 188 1.38 2.12 23.75
C SER A 188 1.83 3.46 24.36
N ALA A 189 2.85 4.10 23.80
CA ALA A 189 3.37 5.39 24.26
C ALA A 189 2.66 6.60 23.62
N VAL A 190 1.85 6.38 22.57
CA VAL A 190 1.14 7.48 21.88
C VAL A 190 -0.02 7.97 22.72
N ASP A 191 0.02 9.26 23.06
CA ASP A 191 -1.12 9.97 23.61
C ASP A 191 -2.20 10.17 22.54
N GLY A 192 -3.34 9.50 22.73
CA GLY A 192 -4.47 9.60 21.84
C GLY A 192 -5.19 10.95 21.88
N ASP A 193 -4.99 11.75 22.93
CA ASP A 193 -5.66 13.04 23.12
C ASP A 193 -4.92 14.20 22.43
N CYS A 194 -3.71 13.96 21.90
CA CYS A 194 -2.96 14.95 21.12
C CYS A 194 -3.18 14.74 19.60
N PRO A 195 -3.98 15.56 18.90
CA PRO A 195 -4.33 15.36 17.48
C PRO A 195 -3.12 15.23 16.54
N ALA A 196 -2.10 16.07 16.73
CA ALA A 196 -0.89 16.04 15.90
C ALA A 196 -0.05 14.77 16.12
N GLU A 197 0.06 14.29 17.37
CA GLU A 197 0.77 13.04 17.68
C GLU A 197 0.01 11.82 17.19
N ALA A 198 -1.31 11.80 17.38
CA ALA A 198 -2.19 10.74 16.86
C ALA A 198 -2.09 10.63 15.34
N PHE A 199 -2.13 11.76 14.64
CA PHE A 199 -1.91 11.82 13.18
C PHE A 199 -0.52 11.28 12.80
N ALA A 200 0.54 11.77 13.45
CA ALA A 200 1.90 11.34 13.11
C ALA A 200 2.12 9.84 13.37
N ALA A 201 1.57 9.32 14.47
CA ALA A 201 1.65 7.90 14.82
C ALA A 201 0.87 7.04 13.81
N SER A 202 -0.36 7.43 13.47
CA SER A 202 -1.18 6.71 12.49
C SER A 202 -0.52 6.66 11.10
N GLN A 203 0.09 7.77 10.66
CA GLN A 203 0.79 7.83 9.38
C GLN A 203 2.06 6.97 9.36
N ARG A 204 2.82 6.92 10.45
CA ARG A 204 3.99 6.06 10.57
C ARG A 204 3.61 4.59 10.60
N LEU A 205 2.55 4.23 11.34
CA LEU A 205 2.02 2.87 11.40
C LEU A 205 1.53 2.42 10.02
N LEU A 206 0.73 3.25 9.32
CA LEU A 206 0.27 3.00 7.96
C LEU A 206 1.44 2.80 7.00
N HIS A 207 2.47 3.64 7.09
CA HIS A 207 3.66 3.53 6.25
C HIS A 207 4.40 2.21 6.46
N ALA A 208 4.54 1.77 7.70
CA ALA A 208 5.16 0.48 8.03
C ALA A 208 4.30 -0.71 7.56
N TRP A 209 2.98 -0.61 7.72
CA TRP A 209 2.03 -1.63 7.27
C TRP A 209 2.02 -1.80 5.74
N ARG A 210 2.17 -0.72 4.98
CA ARG A 210 2.18 -0.75 3.52
C ARG A 210 3.21 -1.67 2.88
N LYS A 211 4.29 -2.02 3.58
CA LYS A 211 5.29 -2.96 3.06
C LYS A 211 4.66 -4.31 2.70
N PHE A 212 3.60 -4.72 3.43
CA PHE A 212 2.91 -5.98 3.19
C PHE A 212 2.07 -5.98 1.91
N LEU A 213 1.64 -4.80 1.39
CA LEU A 213 0.92 -4.70 0.11
C LEU A 213 1.68 -5.33 -1.08
N PHE A 214 3.00 -5.33 -1.01
CA PHE A 214 3.88 -5.81 -2.07
C PHE A 214 4.45 -7.20 -1.80
N ARG A 215 4.15 -7.78 -0.65
CA ARG A 215 4.74 -9.05 -0.20
C ARG A 215 3.68 -10.09 0.14
N ASP A 216 2.53 -9.66 0.63
CA ASP A 216 1.42 -10.54 0.97
C ASP A 216 0.58 -10.82 -0.29
N PRO A 217 0.50 -12.10 -0.72
CA PRO A 217 -0.34 -12.51 -1.84
C PRO A 217 -1.85 -12.41 -1.54
N GLY A 218 -2.24 -12.20 -0.28
CA GLY A 218 -3.65 -12.16 0.14
C GLY A 218 -4.31 -13.53 0.11
N LEU A 219 -3.62 -14.57 0.54
CA LEU A 219 -4.15 -15.92 0.57
C LEU A 219 -5.32 -16.05 1.56
N PRO A 220 -6.36 -16.80 1.23
CA PRO A 220 -7.43 -17.11 2.17
C PRO A 220 -6.90 -17.97 3.32
N THR A 221 -7.53 -17.88 4.49
CA THR A 221 -7.07 -18.51 5.73
C THR A 221 -6.83 -20.03 5.60
N GLN A 222 -7.61 -20.71 4.76
CA GLN A 222 -7.48 -22.15 4.51
C GLN A 222 -6.15 -22.56 3.81
N LEU A 223 -5.45 -21.60 3.20
CA LEU A 223 -4.15 -21.82 2.53
C LEU A 223 -2.97 -21.36 3.39
N LEU A 224 -3.25 -20.78 4.56
CA LEU A 224 -2.22 -20.27 5.47
C LEU A 224 -1.85 -21.29 6.52
N PRO A 225 -0.60 -21.26 7.03
CA PRO A 225 -0.19 -22.09 8.16
C PRO A 225 -1.11 -21.90 9.38
N PRO A 226 -1.25 -22.93 10.25
CA PRO A 226 -1.85 -22.77 11.56
C PRO A 226 -1.19 -21.61 12.32
N ASP A 227 -1.96 -20.88 13.13
CA ASP A 227 -1.48 -19.76 13.96
C ASP A 227 -0.79 -18.66 13.14
N TRP A 228 -1.34 -18.34 11.97
CA TRP A 228 -0.79 -17.35 11.05
C TRP A 228 -0.61 -15.98 11.70
N PRO A 229 0.63 -15.45 11.86
CA PRO A 229 0.88 -14.21 12.56
C PRO A 229 0.25 -12.97 11.88
N GLY A 230 -0.05 -13.06 10.59
CA GLY A 230 -0.68 -11.99 9.82
C GLY A 230 -2.07 -11.61 10.34
N LEU A 231 -2.82 -12.53 10.95
CA LEU A 231 -4.12 -12.23 11.54
C LEU A 231 -3.97 -11.31 12.76
N ALA A 232 -3.11 -11.69 13.71
CA ALA A 232 -2.83 -10.87 14.89
C ALA A 232 -2.21 -9.50 14.52
N ALA A 233 -1.37 -9.46 13.50
CA ALA A 233 -0.80 -8.21 12.98
C ALA A 233 -1.86 -7.32 12.34
N ALA A 234 -2.83 -7.91 11.64
CA ALA A 234 -3.96 -7.20 11.06
C ALA A 234 -4.88 -6.61 12.14
N GLU A 235 -5.22 -7.40 13.17
CA GLU A 235 -6.00 -6.94 14.32
C GLU A 235 -5.29 -5.80 15.06
N PHE A 236 -3.97 -5.94 15.26
CA PHE A 236 -3.16 -4.88 15.86
C PHE A 236 -3.21 -3.59 15.04
N PHE A 237 -3.02 -3.68 13.73
CA PHE A 237 -3.09 -2.52 12.83
C PHE A 237 -4.47 -1.86 12.86
N ASP A 238 -5.55 -2.65 12.74
CA ASP A 238 -6.93 -2.16 12.71
C ASP A 238 -7.31 -1.49 14.04
N HIS A 239 -6.96 -2.11 15.18
CA HIS A 239 -7.20 -1.56 16.52
C HIS A 239 -6.57 -0.17 16.69
N HIS A 240 -5.27 -0.04 16.36
CA HIS A 240 -4.57 1.22 16.55
C HIS A 240 -4.98 2.28 15.51
N THR A 241 -5.29 1.88 14.29
CA THR A 241 -5.83 2.79 13.27
C THR A 241 -7.19 3.35 13.70
N ALA A 242 -8.08 2.50 14.21
CA ALA A 242 -9.38 2.93 14.71
C ALA A 242 -9.24 3.84 15.95
N ARG A 243 -8.39 3.49 16.92
CA ARG A 243 -8.14 4.29 18.12
C ARG A 243 -7.67 5.72 17.83
N LEU A 244 -6.82 5.86 16.79
CA LEU A 244 -6.22 7.15 16.44
C LEU A 244 -7.01 7.91 15.34
N ALA A 245 -8.12 7.34 14.83
CA ALA A 245 -8.83 7.91 13.69
C ALA A 245 -9.41 9.30 13.97
N ASP A 246 -10.16 9.45 15.07
CA ASP A 246 -10.86 10.70 15.38
C ASP A 246 -9.88 11.86 15.63
N PRO A 247 -8.90 11.76 16.54
CA PRO A 247 -7.94 12.85 16.77
C PRO A 247 -7.05 13.12 15.53
N ALA A 248 -6.67 12.09 14.77
CA ALA A 248 -5.93 12.30 13.53
C ALA A 248 -6.75 13.05 12.47
N ASN A 249 -8.05 12.77 12.36
CA ASN A 249 -8.95 13.46 11.46
C ASN A 249 -9.16 14.92 11.89
N GLU A 250 -9.32 15.19 13.19
CA GLU A 250 -9.38 16.55 13.75
C GLU A 250 -8.16 17.37 13.32
N PHE A 251 -6.95 16.84 13.50
CA PHE A 251 -5.73 17.50 13.05
C PHE A 251 -5.72 17.78 11.55
N VAL A 252 -6.17 16.83 10.73
CA VAL A 252 -6.25 17.00 9.26
C VAL A 252 -7.23 18.12 8.91
N ASP A 253 -8.40 18.13 9.53
CA ASP A 253 -9.45 19.12 9.25
C ASP A 253 -9.00 20.53 9.67
N ASP A 254 -8.32 20.67 10.80
CA ASP A 254 -7.69 21.92 11.24
C ASP A 254 -6.59 22.40 10.27
N CYS A 255 -5.76 21.49 9.77
CA CYS A 255 -4.77 21.84 8.77
C CYS A 255 -5.38 22.31 7.46
N LEU A 256 -6.52 21.76 7.06
CA LEU A 256 -7.24 22.18 5.86
C LEU A 256 -7.95 23.52 6.07
N ALA A 257 -8.67 23.69 7.20
CA ALA A 257 -9.38 24.93 7.54
C ALA A 257 -8.46 26.14 7.78
N GLY A 258 -7.37 25.95 8.51
CA GLY A 258 -6.42 27.02 8.82
C GLY A 258 -5.62 27.52 7.60
N ALA A 259 -5.75 26.90 6.41
CA ALA A 259 -5.29 27.47 5.16
C ALA A 259 -6.12 28.69 4.73
N SER A 260 -7.38 28.78 5.21
CA SER A 260 -8.29 29.88 4.95
C SER A 260 -7.93 31.16 5.74
N ALA A 261 -7.48 31.01 7.00
CA ALA A 261 -7.24 32.15 7.89
C ALA A 261 -5.95 32.94 7.56
N ALA A 262 -4.95 32.32 6.96
CA ALA A 262 -3.66 32.98 6.63
C ALA A 262 -3.70 33.82 5.33
N SER A 263 -4.79 33.77 4.56
CA SER A 263 -4.93 34.53 3.29
C SER A 263 -5.65 35.86 3.46
N THR A 264 -6.05 36.23 4.69
CA THR A 264 -6.85 37.42 4.98
C THR A 264 -6.08 38.44 5.84
N ALA A 265 -4.76 38.27 6.04
CA ALA A 265 -3.90 39.22 6.77
C ALA A 265 -2.86 39.88 5.85
#